data_1537d49e5ed72945d05305f3e4a635b8
#
_entry.id   1537d49e5ed72945d05305f3e4a635b8
#
_cell.length_a   1.000
_cell.length_b   1.000
_cell.length_c   1.000
_cell.angle_alpha   90.00
_cell.angle_beta   90.00
_cell.angle_gamma   90.00
#
_symmetry.space_group_name_H-M   'P 1'
#
loop_
_entity.id
_entity.type
_entity.pdbx_description
1 polymer ?
#
loop_
_entity_poly.entity_id
_entity_poly.type
_entity_poly.pdbx_seq_one_letter_code
_entity_poly.pdbx_strand_id
1 'polypeptide(L)'
;FIGLHFKKKFSVRPAPGVIVEQVETSLFYKSIETFGTAIAQNSKTYRIKESEVSGKLNIENRFVKKGDVILRLKSGEEIIADYEGKLGKREIAQGVLGSESLIVTLDDLKKIVIDIKVPENYVGILKKGLRVDVTSSAFNKIFQGKIETISSRIDPSTRSILSRVLVDNSSFEIIPGQLMTVKVIYDEINQIGVPESAVTIQGSTAFVYTVKDDTAEKKDIKIGKRNFGKVS
;
A
#
# COMPACT_ATOMS: atom_id res chain seq x y z
N PHE A 1 -54.26 -68.54 -10.44
CA PHE A 1 -53.43 -67.70 -9.56
C PHE A 1 -52.41 -66.94 -10.46
N ILE A 2 -52.68 -65.64 -10.66
CA ILE A 2 -51.80 -64.76 -11.43
C ILE A 2 -50.92 -64.03 -10.42
N GLY A 3 -49.63 -64.33 -10.39
CA GLY A 3 -48.66 -63.68 -9.58
C GLY A 3 -48.17 -62.36 -10.19
N LEU A 4 -48.57 -61.21 -9.68
CA LEU A 4 -48.05 -59.92 -10.07
C LEU A 4 -46.62 -59.74 -9.52
N HIS A 5 -45.62 -59.76 -10.43
CA HIS A 5 -44.25 -59.41 -10.08
C HIS A 5 -44.11 -57.87 -10.11
N PHE A 6 -44.09 -57.23 -8.97
CA PHE A 6 -43.70 -55.81 -8.85
C PHE A 6 -42.17 -55.71 -8.99
N LYS A 7 -41.68 -55.31 -10.18
CA LYS A 7 -40.30 -54.83 -10.32
C LYS A 7 -40.16 -53.47 -9.67
N LYS A 8 -39.55 -53.40 -8.45
CA LYS A 8 -39.07 -52.15 -7.86
C LYS A 8 -38.06 -51.53 -8.81
N LYS A 9 -38.45 -50.47 -9.53
CA LYS A 9 -37.48 -49.58 -10.21
C LYS A 9 -36.71 -48.82 -9.13
N PHE A 10 -35.48 -49.21 -8.90
CA PHE A 10 -34.53 -48.35 -8.16
C PHE A 10 -34.29 -47.12 -9.00
N SER A 11 -34.85 -45.98 -8.62
CA SER A 11 -34.46 -44.70 -9.21
C SER A 11 -33.08 -44.35 -8.67
N VAL A 12 -32.06 -44.52 -9.44
CA VAL A 12 -30.72 -43.98 -9.14
C VAL A 12 -30.88 -42.48 -9.12
N ARG A 13 -30.76 -41.86 -7.92
CA ARG A 13 -30.71 -40.41 -7.82
C ARG A 13 -29.48 -39.93 -8.60
N PRO A 14 -29.61 -38.96 -9.51
CA PRO A 14 -28.43 -38.42 -10.18
C PRO A 14 -27.47 -37.88 -9.14
N ALA A 15 -26.20 -38.13 -9.35
CA ALA A 15 -25.14 -37.57 -8.49
C ALA A 15 -25.24 -36.04 -8.44
N PRO A 16 -25.10 -35.43 -7.27
CA PRO A 16 -25.13 -33.98 -7.16
C PRO A 16 -23.98 -33.39 -7.96
N GLY A 17 -24.26 -32.36 -8.77
CA GLY A 17 -23.23 -31.61 -9.47
C GLY A 17 -22.35 -30.86 -8.46
N VAL A 18 -21.04 -30.87 -8.67
CA VAL A 18 -20.06 -30.16 -7.87
C VAL A 18 -19.29 -29.19 -8.76
N ILE A 19 -18.92 -28.03 -8.19
CA ILE A 19 -18.01 -27.09 -8.83
C ILE A 19 -16.59 -27.47 -8.41
N VAL A 20 -15.71 -27.63 -9.37
CA VAL A 20 -14.29 -27.93 -9.13
C VAL A 20 -13.44 -26.75 -9.57
N GLU A 21 -12.39 -26.45 -8.83
CA GLU A 21 -11.39 -25.45 -9.16
C GLU A 21 -10.01 -26.10 -9.20
N GLN A 22 -9.22 -25.73 -10.20
CA GLN A 22 -7.85 -26.21 -10.29
C GLN A 22 -7.01 -25.54 -9.19
N VAL A 23 -6.24 -26.35 -8.49
CA VAL A 23 -5.36 -25.88 -7.42
C VAL A 23 -4.09 -25.28 -8.02
N GLU A 24 -3.77 -24.05 -7.63
CA GLU A 24 -2.62 -23.31 -8.13
C GLU A 24 -1.72 -22.83 -6.98
N THR A 25 -0.46 -22.59 -7.32
CA THR A 25 0.47 -21.92 -6.40
C THR A 25 0.08 -20.46 -6.26
N SER A 26 -0.10 -20.01 -5.03
CA SER A 26 -0.47 -18.64 -4.67
C SER A 26 0.53 -18.08 -3.65
N LEU A 27 0.69 -16.76 -3.64
CA LEU A 27 1.52 -16.06 -2.67
C LEU A 27 0.73 -15.87 -1.37
N PHE A 28 1.29 -16.38 -0.28
CA PHE A 28 0.80 -16.16 1.07
C PHE A 28 1.79 -15.31 1.86
N TYR A 29 1.28 -14.37 2.65
CA TYR A 29 2.11 -13.49 3.47
C TYR A 29 1.40 -13.06 4.76
N LYS A 30 2.15 -12.51 5.69
CA LYS A 30 1.64 -11.75 6.82
C LYS A 30 1.84 -10.26 6.57
N SER A 31 1.07 -9.42 7.23
CA SER A 31 1.20 -7.98 7.09
C SER A 31 0.99 -7.26 8.41
N ILE A 32 1.64 -6.09 8.51
CA ILE A 32 1.40 -5.10 9.56
C ILE A 32 0.74 -3.92 8.88
N GLU A 33 -0.43 -3.52 9.33
CA GLU A 33 -1.14 -2.35 8.83
C GLU A 33 -0.94 -1.16 9.78
N THR A 34 -0.58 -0.04 9.22
CA THR A 34 -0.35 1.22 9.93
C THR A 34 -0.67 2.40 9.00
N PHE A 35 -0.47 3.61 9.50
CA PHE A 35 -0.75 4.84 8.75
C PHE A 35 0.45 5.75 8.79
N GLY A 36 0.57 6.60 7.78
CA GLY A 36 1.56 7.65 7.73
C GLY A 36 1.15 8.78 6.79
N THR A 37 1.79 9.93 6.94
CA THR A 37 1.57 11.07 6.04
C THR A 37 2.59 11.04 4.91
N ALA A 38 2.12 11.22 3.69
CA ALA A 38 2.97 11.35 2.52
C ALA A 38 3.79 12.64 2.58
N ILE A 39 5.10 12.55 2.31
CA ILE A 39 6.03 13.68 2.28
C ILE A 39 6.83 13.59 0.99
N ALA A 40 7.15 14.72 0.36
CA ALA A 40 8.08 14.75 -0.76
C ALA A 40 9.46 14.23 -0.34
N GLN A 41 10.15 13.48 -1.20
CA GLN A 41 11.49 12.98 -0.90
C GLN A 41 12.46 14.13 -0.60
N ASN A 42 12.42 15.18 -1.40
CA ASN A 42 13.14 16.43 -1.19
C ASN A 42 12.15 17.58 -1.24
N SER A 43 12.25 18.49 -0.30
CA SER A 43 11.44 19.70 -0.25
C SER A 43 12.32 20.88 0.12
N LYS A 44 12.28 21.95 -0.66
CA LYS A 44 12.97 23.21 -0.37
C LYS A 44 11.96 24.32 -0.25
N THR A 45 12.11 25.14 0.74
CA THR A 45 11.23 26.27 1.01
C THR A 45 12.00 27.57 0.81
N TYR A 46 11.47 28.42 -0.04
CA TYR A 46 11.96 29.79 -0.27
C TYR A 46 11.02 30.75 0.46
N ARG A 47 11.60 31.62 1.27
CA ARG A 47 10.87 32.69 1.96
C ARG A 47 11.29 34.03 1.35
N ILE A 48 10.34 34.73 0.78
CA ILE A 48 10.57 35.94 0.00
C ILE A 48 9.53 36.97 0.40
N LYS A 49 9.90 38.23 0.45
CA LYS A 49 8.92 39.30 0.58
C LYS A 49 8.20 39.50 -0.74
N GLU A 50 6.89 39.45 -0.75
CA GLU A 50 6.10 39.60 -1.98
C GLU A 50 6.37 40.95 -2.67
N SER A 51 6.62 42.01 -1.86
CA SER A 51 7.01 43.33 -2.35
C SER A 51 8.33 43.37 -3.11
N GLU A 52 9.22 42.40 -2.91
CA GLU A 52 10.52 42.27 -3.59
C GLU A 52 10.44 41.52 -4.92
N VAL A 53 9.33 40.87 -5.23
CA VAL A 53 9.17 40.08 -6.45
C VAL A 53 8.92 40.98 -7.64
N SER A 54 9.63 40.72 -8.73
CA SER A 54 9.46 41.39 -10.03
C SER A 54 8.46 40.61 -10.89
N GLY A 55 7.40 41.28 -11.31
CA GLY A 55 6.43 40.73 -12.23
C GLY A 55 5.35 39.87 -11.59
N LYS A 56 4.60 39.15 -12.44
CA LYS A 56 3.48 38.30 -12.00
C LYS A 56 3.96 36.95 -11.48
N LEU A 57 3.51 36.58 -10.29
CA LEU A 57 3.79 35.26 -9.72
C LEU A 57 2.99 34.17 -10.43
N ASN A 58 3.69 33.29 -11.12
CA ASN A 58 3.11 32.07 -11.70
C ASN A 58 3.81 30.86 -11.10
N ILE A 59 3.40 30.50 -9.87
CA ILE A 59 4.08 29.49 -9.06
C ILE A 59 3.25 28.22 -8.95
N GLU A 60 1.94 28.37 -8.75
CA GLU A 60 1.09 27.23 -8.40
C GLU A 60 1.09 26.13 -9.45
N ASN A 61 1.34 24.90 -8.99
CA ASN A 61 1.34 23.69 -9.81
C ASN A 61 2.33 23.66 -10.99
N ARG A 62 3.29 24.60 -11.05
CA ARG A 62 4.29 24.64 -12.13
C ARG A 62 5.38 23.59 -11.88
N PHE A 63 5.65 22.75 -12.88
CA PHE A 63 6.84 21.92 -12.92
C PHE A 63 8.05 22.73 -13.41
N VAL A 64 9.17 22.55 -12.74
CA VAL A 64 10.45 23.16 -13.08
C VAL A 64 11.54 22.10 -13.14
N LYS A 65 12.51 22.32 -14.03
CA LYS A 65 13.75 21.54 -14.11
C LYS A 65 14.83 22.21 -13.28
N LYS A 66 15.88 21.46 -12.94
CA LYS A 66 17.07 22.03 -12.32
C LYS A 66 17.62 23.17 -13.19
N GLY A 67 17.85 24.31 -12.57
CA GLY A 67 18.36 25.50 -13.25
C GLY A 67 17.28 26.44 -13.80
N ASP A 68 16.01 26.05 -13.82
CA ASP A 68 14.92 26.94 -14.25
C ASP A 68 14.72 28.07 -13.24
N VAL A 69 14.40 29.25 -13.76
CA VAL A 69 14.08 30.42 -12.94
C VAL A 69 12.71 30.24 -12.32
N ILE A 70 12.66 30.17 -10.98
CA ILE A 70 11.42 30.12 -10.20
C ILE A 70 10.76 31.48 -10.18
N LEU A 71 11.52 32.53 -9.82
CA LEU A 71 11.08 33.92 -9.79
C LEU A 71 12.28 34.87 -9.89
N ARG A 72 11.98 36.12 -10.20
CA ARG A 72 12.96 37.23 -10.25
C ARG A 72 12.62 38.25 -9.18
N LEU A 73 13.65 38.77 -8.52
CA LEU A 73 13.52 39.87 -7.59
C LEU A 73 13.71 41.22 -8.31
N LYS A 74 13.17 42.28 -7.72
CA LYS A 74 13.36 43.65 -8.20
C LYS A 74 14.81 44.09 -8.18
N SER A 75 15.64 43.47 -7.34
CA SER A 75 17.09 43.64 -7.34
C SER A 75 17.80 43.12 -8.57
N GLY A 76 17.13 42.35 -9.40
CA GLY A 76 17.71 41.64 -10.55
C GLY A 76 18.20 40.23 -10.21
N GLU A 77 18.15 39.81 -8.95
CA GLU A 77 18.50 38.45 -8.53
C GLU A 77 17.44 37.45 -8.99
N GLU A 78 17.89 36.28 -9.46
CA GLU A 78 17.02 35.18 -9.85
C GLU A 78 17.09 34.05 -8.83
N ILE A 79 15.93 33.57 -8.42
CA ILE A 79 15.82 32.34 -7.63
C ILE A 79 15.62 31.21 -8.61
N ILE A 80 16.57 30.26 -8.61
CA ILE A 80 16.61 29.12 -9.52
C ILE A 80 16.30 27.82 -8.79
N ALA A 81 15.77 26.84 -9.53
CA ALA A 81 15.48 25.51 -9.01
C ALA A 81 16.76 24.69 -8.84
N ASP A 82 17.02 24.20 -7.63
CA ASP A 82 18.18 23.35 -7.34
C ASP A 82 18.04 21.94 -7.92
N TYR A 83 16.81 21.47 -8.08
CA TYR A 83 16.47 20.18 -8.65
C TYR A 83 15.13 20.26 -9.38
N GLU A 84 14.80 19.22 -10.11
CA GLU A 84 13.51 19.08 -10.80
C GLU A 84 12.40 18.81 -9.80
N GLY A 85 11.29 19.55 -9.90
CA GLY A 85 10.17 19.37 -8.98
C GLY A 85 8.97 20.22 -9.33
N LYS A 86 7.99 20.14 -8.45
CA LYS A 86 6.75 20.91 -8.54
C LYS A 86 6.78 22.06 -7.55
N LEU A 87 6.42 23.24 -8.05
CA LEU A 87 6.29 24.42 -7.22
C LEU A 87 4.92 24.48 -6.56
N GLY A 88 4.91 24.86 -5.30
CA GLY A 88 3.72 25.19 -4.54
C GLY A 88 3.82 26.55 -3.87
N LYS A 89 2.68 27.19 -3.64
CA LYS A 89 2.57 28.39 -2.84
C LYS A 89 1.94 28.00 -1.50
N ARG A 90 2.54 28.42 -0.41
CA ARG A 90 1.95 28.26 0.93
C ARG A 90 1.54 29.62 1.45
N GLU A 91 0.27 29.78 1.73
CA GLU A 91 -0.23 30.95 2.43
C GLU A 91 0.04 30.81 3.93
N ILE A 92 0.61 31.84 4.54
CA ILE A 92 0.75 31.92 5.98
C ILE A 92 -0.41 32.75 6.50
N ALA A 93 -1.06 32.25 7.56
CA ALA A 93 -2.07 33.03 8.26
C ALA A 93 -1.50 34.37 8.68
N GLN A 94 -2.21 35.45 8.38
CA GLN A 94 -1.84 36.81 8.75
C GLN A 94 -1.53 36.86 10.25
N GLY A 95 -0.37 37.41 10.61
CA GLY A 95 0.04 37.66 11.99
C GLY A 95 1.18 36.81 12.53
N VAL A 96 1.59 35.72 11.89
CA VAL A 96 2.64 34.80 12.42
C VAL A 96 4.05 35.14 11.94
N LEU A 97 4.24 35.76 10.76
CA LEU A 97 5.56 36.10 10.18
C LEU A 97 5.60 37.44 9.42
N GLY A 98 4.70 38.35 9.70
CA GLY A 98 4.57 39.59 8.92
C GLY A 98 3.77 39.35 7.61
N SER A 99 2.85 40.23 7.32
CA SER A 99 1.82 40.12 6.27
C SER A 99 2.34 40.14 4.82
N GLU A 100 3.64 40.10 4.60
CA GLU A 100 4.26 40.26 3.27
C GLU A 100 5.16 39.08 2.85
N SER A 101 5.16 37.97 3.61
CA SER A 101 6.05 36.84 3.28
C SER A 101 5.37 35.85 2.37
N LEU A 102 5.91 35.72 1.15
CA LEU A 102 5.59 34.65 0.22
C LEU A 102 6.43 33.43 0.54
N ILE A 103 5.77 32.28 0.72
CA ILE A 103 6.45 30.99 0.85
C ILE A 103 6.22 30.20 -0.43
N VAL A 104 7.32 29.87 -1.11
CA VAL A 104 7.34 28.98 -2.27
C VAL A 104 8.01 27.69 -1.86
N THR A 105 7.39 26.56 -2.16
CA THR A 105 7.98 25.25 -1.99
C THR A 105 8.37 24.66 -3.34
N LEU A 106 9.50 23.99 -3.38
CA LEU A 106 9.92 23.13 -4.49
C LEU A 106 9.97 21.72 -3.96
N ASP A 107 9.07 20.85 -4.46
CA ASP A 107 8.92 19.49 -4.01
C ASP A 107 9.29 18.50 -5.13
N ASP A 108 10.24 17.59 -4.83
CA ASP A 108 10.51 16.42 -5.68
C ASP A 108 9.46 15.37 -5.39
N LEU A 109 8.50 15.23 -6.29
CA LEU A 109 7.35 14.33 -6.16
C LEU A 109 7.53 12.98 -6.86
N LYS A 110 8.64 12.72 -7.53
CA LYS A 110 8.88 11.43 -8.21
C LYS A 110 8.86 10.26 -7.25
N LYS A 111 9.29 10.53 -6.04
CA LYS A 111 9.22 9.57 -4.92
C LYS A 111 8.61 10.24 -3.72
N ILE A 112 7.78 9.47 -3.04
CA ILE A 112 7.15 9.89 -1.79
C ILE A 112 7.76 9.09 -0.64
N VAL A 113 7.98 9.76 0.44
CA VAL A 113 8.41 9.21 1.72
C VAL A 113 7.21 9.18 2.65
N ILE A 114 7.03 8.07 3.38
CA ILE A 114 6.01 7.95 4.40
C ILE A 114 6.67 7.45 5.67
N ASP A 115 6.65 8.27 6.71
CA ASP A 115 7.12 7.88 8.03
C ASP A 115 5.99 7.17 8.77
N ILE A 116 6.24 5.93 9.17
CA ILE A 116 5.29 5.06 9.86
C ILE A 116 5.81 4.67 11.24
N LYS A 117 4.87 4.47 12.17
CA LYS A 117 5.16 3.91 13.49
C LYS A 117 4.76 2.44 13.50
N VAL A 118 5.72 1.57 13.79
CA VAL A 118 5.49 0.12 13.87
C VAL A 118 5.62 -0.31 15.34
N PRO A 119 4.67 -1.07 15.90
CA PRO A 119 4.74 -1.52 17.28
C PRO A 119 5.99 -2.35 17.58
N GLU A 120 6.55 -2.22 18.78
CA GLU A 120 7.83 -2.83 19.18
C GLU A 120 7.86 -4.36 19.07
N ASN A 121 6.72 -5.04 19.20
CA ASN A 121 6.62 -6.49 19.03
C ASN A 121 6.95 -6.98 17.62
N TYR A 122 7.00 -6.09 16.63
CA TYR A 122 7.39 -6.39 15.25
C TYR A 122 8.84 -6.04 14.90
N VAL A 123 9.61 -5.52 15.86
CA VAL A 123 11.02 -5.09 15.61
C VAL A 123 11.87 -6.21 15.03
N GLY A 124 11.70 -7.44 15.51
CA GLY A 124 12.46 -8.61 15.00
C GLY A 124 12.15 -8.99 13.56
N ILE A 125 11.04 -8.48 13.01
CA ILE A 125 10.58 -8.77 11.65
C ILE A 125 10.98 -7.66 10.70
N LEU A 126 11.06 -6.42 11.20
CA LEU A 126 11.38 -5.25 10.37
C LEU A 126 12.78 -5.36 9.77
N LYS A 127 12.84 -5.21 8.45
CA LYS A 127 14.10 -5.18 7.69
C LYS A 127 13.99 -4.16 6.57
N LYS A 128 15.12 -3.52 6.25
CA LYS A 128 15.23 -2.70 5.04
C LYS A 128 14.91 -3.55 3.81
N GLY A 129 14.14 -2.99 2.89
CA GLY A 129 13.74 -3.64 1.65
C GLY A 129 12.45 -4.45 1.73
N LEU A 130 11.81 -4.62 2.90
CA LEU A 130 10.48 -5.24 2.98
C LEU A 130 9.52 -4.51 2.05
N ARG A 131 8.75 -5.28 1.30
CA ARG A 131 7.71 -4.79 0.41
C ARG A 131 6.59 -4.13 1.21
N VAL A 132 6.12 -3.03 0.70
CA VAL A 132 5.03 -2.26 1.32
C VAL A 132 3.98 -1.95 0.26
N ASP A 133 2.74 -2.25 0.56
CA ASP A 133 1.58 -1.85 -0.21
C ASP A 133 0.97 -0.60 0.44
N VAL A 134 0.83 0.47 -0.33
CA VAL A 134 0.34 1.76 0.15
C VAL A 134 -0.95 2.10 -0.58
N THR A 135 -1.97 2.47 0.18
CA THR A 135 -3.29 2.88 -0.35
C THR A 135 -3.74 4.20 0.28
N SER A 136 -4.65 4.86 -0.39
CA SER A 136 -5.30 6.08 0.11
C SER A 136 -6.80 5.97 -0.15
N SER A 137 -7.61 6.59 0.69
CA SER A 137 -9.05 6.72 0.46
C SER A 137 -9.42 7.52 -0.79
N ALA A 138 -8.46 8.30 -1.33
CA ALA A 138 -8.66 9.09 -2.53
C ALA A 138 -8.51 8.28 -3.83
N PHE A 139 -7.87 7.12 -3.78
CA PHE A 139 -7.54 6.33 -4.98
C PHE A 139 -7.87 4.85 -4.76
N ASN A 140 -8.54 4.25 -5.71
CA ASN A 140 -8.74 2.78 -5.74
C ASN A 140 -7.55 2.08 -6.39
N LYS A 141 -6.34 2.32 -5.85
CA LYS A 141 -5.07 1.86 -6.39
C LYS A 141 -4.09 1.53 -5.27
N ILE A 142 -3.27 0.52 -5.49
CA ILE A 142 -2.15 0.16 -4.61
C ILE A 142 -0.86 0.74 -5.20
N PHE A 143 -0.16 1.53 -4.42
CA PHE A 143 1.18 2.02 -4.73
C PHE A 143 2.20 1.11 -4.07
N GLN A 144 3.20 0.71 -4.82
CA GLN A 144 4.26 -0.17 -4.32
C GLN A 144 5.39 0.64 -3.70
N GLY A 145 5.83 0.22 -2.54
CA GLY A 145 6.94 0.81 -1.82
C GLY A 145 7.80 -0.23 -1.13
N LYS A 146 8.80 0.26 -0.41
CA LYS A 146 9.67 -0.57 0.42
C LYS A 146 10.12 0.17 1.67
N ILE A 147 10.43 -0.56 2.73
CA ILE A 147 11.11 -0.01 3.91
C ILE A 147 12.51 0.46 3.48
N GLU A 148 12.78 1.75 3.64
CA GLU A 148 14.06 2.38 3.30
C GLU A 148 14.96 2.46 4.51
N THR A 149 14.43 2.96 5.64
CA THR A 149 15.17 3.08 6.89
C THR A 149 14.32 2.68 8.08
N ILE A 150 14.98 2.25 9.14
CA ILE A 150 14.39 1.87 10.41
C ILE A 150 15.20 2.60 11.48
N SER A 151 14.53 3.27 12.42
CA SER A 151 15.18 3.93 13.54
C SER A 151 15.97 2.93 14.38
N SER A 152 17.07 3.37 14.96
CA SER A 152 17.85 2.57 15.90
C SER A 152 17.27 2.56 17.32
N ARG A 153 16.18 3.28 17.58
CA ARG A 153 15.56 3.44 18.90
C ARG A 153 14.05 3.27 18.84
N ILE A 154 13.53 2.65 19.89
CA ILE A 154 12.09 2.58 20.17
C ILE A 154 11.69 3.83 20.94
N ASP A 155 10.58 4.43 20.59
CA ASP A 155 9.95 5.50 21.35
C ASP A 155 9.25 4.87 22.58
N PRO A 156 9.72 5.16 23.82
CA PRO A 156 9.17 4.53 25.01
C PRO A 156 7.75 5.00 25.35
N SER A 157 7.34 6.16 24.84
CA SER A 157 6.01 6.72 25.09
C SER A 157 4.93 6.05 24.24
N THR A 158 5.26 5.71 22.97
CA THR A 158 4.35 5.09 22.02
C THR A 158 4.59 3.60 21.83
N ARG A 159 5.67 3.04 22.43
CA ARG A 159 6.09 1.66 22.25
C ARG A 159 6.17 1.26 20.77
N SER A 160 6.74 2.14 19.98
CA SER A 160 6.86 1.95 18.53
C SER A 160 8.24 2.35 18.01
N ILE A 161 8.58 1.81 16.86
CA ILE A 161 9.79 2.14 16.12
C ILE A 161 9.42 2.93 14.86
N LEU A 162 10.09 4.05 14.65
CA LEU A 162 9.91 4.85 13.45
C LEU A 162 10.59 4.15 12.27
N SER A 163 9.84 3.97 11.19
CA SER A 163 10.34 3.39 9.96
C SER A 163 9.92 4.26 8.78
N ARG A 164 10.80 4.39 7.80
CA ARG A 164 10.57 5.18 6.60
C ARG A 164 10.29 4.28 5.41
N VAL A 165 9.20 4.54 4.74
CA VAL A 165 8.80 3.88 3.51
C VAL A 165 9.09 4.80 2.33
N LEU A 166 9.70 4.27 1.29
CA LEU A 166 9.89 4.94 0.02
C LEU A 166 8.93 4.35 -1.01
N VAL A 167 8.12 5.20 -1.63
CA VAL A 167 7.09 4.85 -2.62
C VAL A 167 7.41 5.49 -3.94
N ASP A 168 7.30 4.74 -5.03
CA ASP A 168 7.34 5.32 -6.38
C ASP A 168 6.06 6.09 -6.68
N ASN A 169 6.22 7.34 -7.11
CA ASN A 169 5.13 8.25 -7.45
C ASN A 169 5.33 8.86 -8.84
N SER A 170 5.84 8.08 -9.77
CA SER A 170 6.11 8.54 -11.14
C SER A 170 4.86 9.04 -11.88
N SER A 171 3.68 8.63 -11.42
CA SER A 171 2.38 9.14 -11.89
C SER A 171 1.95 10.47 -11.26
N PHE A 172 2.67 10.96 -10.24
CA PHE A 172 2.38 12.20 -9.51
C PHE A 172 0.98 12.23 -8.84
N GLU A 173 0.40 11.08 -8.56
CA GLU A 173 -0.93 10.97 -7.97
C GLU A 173 -0.93 11.21 -6.45
N ILE A 174 0.14 10.78 -5.77
CA ILE A 174 0.28 11.01 -4.33
C ILE A 174 0.77 12.45 -4.10
N ILE A 175 0.00 13.20 -3.32
CA ILE A 175 0.30 14.60 -2.98
C ILE A 175 0.83 14.63 -1.54
N PRO A 176 1.92 15.38 -1.26
CA PRO A 176 2.39 15.60 0.10
C PRO A 176 1.28 16.10 1.03
N GLY A 177 1.21 15.57 2.24
CA GLY A 177 0.17 15.85 3.21
C GLY A 177 -0.98 14.82 3.23
N GLN A 178 -1.10 13.95 2.22
CA GLN A 178 -2.13 12.89 2.25
C GLN A 178 -1.85 11.85 3.34
N LEU A 179 -2.92 11.43 4.01
CA LEU A 179 -2.88 10.26 4.88
C LEU A 179 -2.92 8.98 4.03
N MET A 180 -1.96 8.12 4.28
CA MET A 180 -1.80 6.86 3.56
C MET A 180 -1.96 5.69 4.52
N THR A 181 -2.67 4.66 4.10
CA THR A 181 -2.67 3.35 4.75
C THR A 181 -1.49 2.56 4.22
N VAL A 182 -0.69 2.02 5.12
CA VAL A 182 0.57 1.35 4.81
C VAL A 182 0.54 -0.07 5.33
N LYS A 183 0.65 -1.03 4.43
CA LYS A 183 0.70 -2.45 4.74
C LYS A 183 2.10 -2.99 4.49
N VAL A 184 2.84 -3.23 5.56
CA VAL A 184 4.19 -3.82 5.49
C VAL A 184 4.04 -5.33 5.37
N ILE A 185 4.56 -5.90 4.30
CA ILE A 185 4.43 -7.31 3.95
C ILE A 185 5.66 -8.08 4.48
N TYR A 186 5.43 -9.19 5.11
CA TYR A 186 6.49 -10.05 5.61
C TYR A 186 6.09 -11.53 5.60
N ASP A 187 7.04 -12.42 5.79
CA ASP A 187 6.84 -13.87 5.84
C ASP A 187 6.12 -14.38 4.58
N GLU A 188 6.60 -13.90 3.40
CA GLU A 188 6.06 -14.28 2.10
C GLU A 188 6.47 -15.70 1.73
N ILE A 189 5.52 -16.50 1.27
CA ILE A 189 5.76 -17.87 0.81
C ILE A 189 4.83 -18.21 -0.35
N ASN A 190 5.36 -18.86 -1.38
CA ASN A 190 4.57 -19.44 -2.44
C ASN A 190 4.20 -20.88 -2.06
N GLN A 191 2.91 -21.14 -1.93
CA GLN A 191 2.37 -22.45 -1.58
C GLN A 191 1.13 -22.75 -2.42
N ILE A 192 0.79 -24.03 -2.49
CA ILE A 192 -0.48 -24.46 -3.06
C ILE A 192 -1.60 -23.88 -2.21
N GLY A 193 -2.52 -23.15 -2.86
CA GLY A 193 -3.68 -22.54 -2.21
C GLY A 193 -4.97 -23.15 -2.69
N VAL A 194 -5.87 -23.45 -1.76
CA VAL A 194 -7.24 -23.88 -2.04
C VAL A 194 -8.22 -22.79 -1.61
N PRO A 195 -9.37 -22.63 -2.29
CA PRO A 195 -10.42 -21.73 -1.81
C PRO A 195 -10.85 -22.09 -0.38
N GLU A 196 -11.04 -21.08 0.47
CA GLU A 196 -11.54 -21.34 1.85
C GLU A 196 -12.88 -22.07 1.85
N SER A 197 -13.72 -21.81 0.86
CA SER A 197 -15.02 -22.49 0.68
C SER A 197 -14.91 -23.99 0.39
N ALA A 198 -13.75 -24.46 -0.09
CA ALA A 198 -13.50 -25.88 -0.34
C ALA A 198 -13.01 -26.63 0.91
N VAL A 199 -12.63 -25.92 1.97
CA VAL A 199 -12.11 -26.51 3.20
C VAL A 199 -13.23 -26.83 4.15
N THR A 200 -13.32 -28.10 4.55
CA THR A 200 -14.24 -28.56 5.59
C THR A 200 -13.47 -28.85 6.87
N ILE A 201 -13.97 -28.32 8.00
CA ILE A 201 -13.40 -28.56 9.33
C ILE A 201 -14.36 -29.44 10.11
N GLN A 202 -13.87 -30.57 10.62
CA GLN A 202 -14.62 -31.48 11.45
C GLN A 202 -13.82 -31.83 12.71
N GLY A 203 -14.24 -31.27 13.83
CA GLY A 203 -13.47 -31.39 15.09
C GLY A 203 -12.09 -30.75 14.95
N SER A 204 -11.03 -31.50 15.12
CA SER A 204 -9.63 -31.05 15.01
C SER A 204 -9.01 -31.31 13.63
N THR A 205 -9.75 -31.91 12.69
CA THR A 205 -9.26 -32.25 11.36
C THR A 205 -9.83 -31.31 10.29
N ALA A 206 -9.00 -30.98 9.30
CA ALA A 206 -9.43 -30.25 8.11
C ALA A 206 -9.20 -31.13 6.88
N PHE A 207 -10.11 -31.05 5.93
CA PHE A 207 -10.02 -31.83 4.70
C PHE A 207 -10.66 -31.07 3.52
N VAL A 208 -10.28 -31.48 2.32
CA VAL A 208 -10.89 -31.06 1.06
C VAL A 208 -11.36 -32.29 0.30
N TYR A 209 -12.28 -32.09 -0.65
CA TYR A 209 -12.59 -33.12 -1.64
C TYR A 209 -11.86 -32.81 -2.93
N THR A 210 -11.17 -33.79 -3.49
CA THR A 210 -10.60 -33.76 -4.84
C THR A 210 -11.41 -34.65 -5.77
N VAL A 211 -11.52 -34.30 -7.05
CA VAL A 211 -12.20 -35.12 -8.04
C VAL A 211 -11.16 -35.82 -8.90
N LYS A 212 -11.24 -37.12 -8.97
CA LYS A 212 -10.44 -37.97 -9.84
C LYS A 212 -11.35 -39.01 -10.49
N ASP A 213 -11.28 -39.14 -11.81
CA ASP A 213 -12.09 -40.09 -12.57
C ASP A 213 -13.58 -40.05 -12.20
N ASP A 214 -14.16 -38.85 -12.15
CA ASP A 214 -15.55 -38.58 -11.75
C ASP A 214 -15.93 -39.03 -10.32
N THR A 215 -14.93 -39.30 -9.49
CA THR A 215 -15.13 -39.73 -8.10
C THR A 215 -14.53 -38.70 -7.15
N ALA A 216 -15.30 -38.32 -6.12
CA ALA A 216 -14.83 -37.43 -5.07
C ALA A 216 -14.03 -38.21 -4.03
N GLU A 217 -12.78 -37.80 -3.82
CA GLU A 217 -11.89 -38.37 -2.79
C GLU A 217 -11.66 -37.35 -1.68
N LYS A 218 -11.87 -37.77 -0.44
CA LYS A 218 -11.55 -36.97 0.74
C LYS A 218 -10.04 -36.95 0.97
N LYS A 219 -9.45 -35.74 1.12
CA LYS A 219 -8.04 -35.54 1.44
C LYS A 219 -7.88 -34.71 2.69
N ASP A 220 -7.26 -35.27 3.71
CA ASP A 220 -6.90 -34.53 4.92
C ASP A 220 -5.78 -33.55 4.62
N ILE A 221 -5.91 -32.33 5.18
CA ILE A 221 -4.96 -31.24 4.96
C ILE A 221 -4.57 -30.60 6.30
N LYS A 222 -3.42 -29.89 6.28
CA LYS A 222 -3.06 -28.96 7.34
C LYS A 222 -3.31 -27.55 6.85
N ILE A 223 -4.08 -26.78 7.60
CA ILE A 223 -4.36 -25.39 7.29
C ILE A 223 -3.12 -24.54 7.64
N GLY A 224 -2.62 -23.80 6.66
CA GLY A 224 -1.52 -22.85 6.81
C GLY A 224 -1.98 -21.39 6.85
N LYS A 225 -1.37 -20.55 6.03
CA LYS A 225 -1.71 -19.11 5.93
C LYS A 225 -2.99 -18.92 5.13
N ARG A 226 -3.67 -17.81 5.42
CA ARG A 226 -4.88 -17.38 4.71
C ARG A 226 -4.66 -16.03 4.06
N ASN A 227 -4.90 -15.93 2.75
CA ASN A 227 -4.85 -14.68 2.01
C ASN A 227 -5.88 -14.71 0.88
N PHE A 228 -6.61 -13.62 0.70
CA PHE A 228 -7.53 -13.42 -0.44
C PHE A 228 -8.53 -14.55 -0.66
N GLY A 229 -9.11 -15.09 0.42
CA GLY A 229 -10.07 -16.18 0.35
C GLY A 229 -9.47 -17.55 0.00
N LYS A 230 -8.14 -17.66 0.00
CA LYS A 230 -7.41 -18.91 -0.14
C LYS A 230 -6.67 -19.30 1.14
N VAL A 231 -6.50 -20.59 1.32
CA VAL A 231 -5.76 -21.23 2.42
C VAL A 231 -4.62 -22.04 1.82
N SER A 232 -3.38 -21.90 2.38
CA SER A 232 -2.23 -22.75 2.01
C SER A 232 -2.22 -24.06 2.80
#